data_c68a8793448354af99aacdfd51eba829
#
_entry.id   c68a8793448354af99aacdfd51eba829
#
_cell.length_a   1.000
_cell.length_b   1.000
_cell.length_c   1.000
_cell.angle_alpha   90.00
_cell.angle_beta   90.00
_cell.angle_gamma   90.00
#
_symmetry.space_group_name_H-M   'P 1'
#
loop_
_entity.id
_entity.type
_entity.pdbx_description
1 polymer ?
#
loop_
_entity_poly.entity_id
_entity_poly.type
_entity_poly.pdbx_seq_one_letter_code
_entity_poly.pdbx_strand_id
1 'polypeptide(L)'
;GVELVLRSVPDVRTACIGHCKKLAASYPFDFIIGSTHVLEHTDPYYPEYWESHSAAEGMQTYFESILESTENYNMFQVCGHLDYLVRYLPQETKNGEKVPRDYCFADYKELIGKILKKLIESGRGIEVNTAAYKYGLPFAHPRTEILKLYKQLGGEILTIGSDAHATEHMAHGFARAEEMLCSLGFRYYSVYRE
;
A
#
# COMPACT_ATOMS: atom_id res chain seq x y z
N GLY A 1 6.22 -15.38 -3.21
CA GLY A 1 6.77 -14.05 -2.90
C GLY A 1 6.85 -13.82 -1.40
N VAL A 2 7.62 -12.86 -1.00
CA VAL A 2 7.77 -12.44 0.40
C VAL A 2 7.36 -10.99 0.53
N GLU A 3 6.62 -10.67 1.58
CA GLU A 3 6.32 -9.28 1.95
C GLU A 3 7.39 -8.76 2.91
N LEU A 4 8.00 -7.64 2.55
CA LEU A 4 8.93 -6.90 3.40
C LEU A 4 8.22 -5.70 3.99
N VAL A 5 8.01 -5.71 5.30
CA VAL A 5 7.43 -4.56 6.02
C VAL A 5 8.50 -3.49 6.18
N LEU A 6 8.30 -2.38 5.49
CA LEU A 6 9.18 -1.21 5.56
C LEU A 6 8.72 -0.31 6.70
N ARG A 7 9.65 0.13 7.52
CA ARG A 7 9.38 1.06 8.61
C ARG A 7 9.97 2.44 8.28
N SER A 8 9.14 3.46 8.34
CA SER A 8 9.57 4.83 8.32
C SER A 8 9.69 5.32 9.76
N VAL A 9 10.92 5.39 10.27
CA VAL A 9 11.21 5.89 11.62
C VAL A 9 12.38 6.86 11.53
N PRO A 10 12.23 8.13 11.95
CA PRO A 10 13.25 9.17 11.77
C PRO A 10 14.65 8.78 12.27
N ASP A 11 14.76 8.14 13.42
CA ASP A 11 16.05 7.86 14.07
C ASP A 11 16.64 6.48 13.76
N VAL A 12 15.89 5.57 13.10
CA VAL A 12 16.31 4.18 12.82
C VAL A 12 16.52 3.91 11.34
N ARG A 13 16.32 4.91 10.47
CA ARG A 13 16.33 4.81 9.00
C ARG A 13 17.54 4.04 8.46
N THR A 14 18.73 4.46 8.80
CA THR A 14 19.96 3.86 8.25
C THR A 14 20.15 2.41 8.71
N ALA A 15 19.85 2.10 9.96
CA ALA A 15 19.96 0.74 10.51
C ALA A 15 18.91 -0.20 9.91
N CYS A 16 17.65 0.24 9.78
CA CYS A 16 16.58 -0.56 9.17
C CYS A 16 16.83 -0.80 7.69
N ILE A 17 17.26 0.22 6.93
CA ILE A 17 17.60 0.07 5.51
C ILE A 17 18.71 -0.96 5.35
N GLY A 18 19.77 -0.88 6.16
CA GLY A 18 20.88 -1.83 6.13
C GLY A 18 20.43 -3.26 6.46
N HIS A 19 19.54 -3.42 7.42
CA HIS A 19 18.99 -4.72 7.80
C HIS A 19 18.11 -5.32 6.69
N CYS A 20 17.20 -4.54 6.13
CA CYS A 20 16.34 -4.97 5.02
C CYS A 20 17.16 -5.33 3.77
N LYS A 21 18.18 -4.54 3.42
CA LYS A 21 19.10 -4.86 2.33
C LYS A 21 19.86 -6.16 2.57
N LYS A 22 20.35 -6.39 3.78
CA LYS A 22 21.01 -7.64 4.17
C LYS A 22 20.06 -8.83 4.04
N LEU A 23 18.83 -8.70 4.56
CA LEU A 23 17.82 -9.76 4.49
C LEU A 23 17.47 -10.09 3.03
N ALA A 24 17.18 -9.09 2.23
CA ALA A 24 16.86 -9.26 0.81
C ALA A 24 18.00 -9.92 0.02
N ALA A 25 19.26 -9.63 0.38
CA ALA A 25 20.44 -10.23 -0.25
C ALA A 25 20.80 -11.62 0.31
N SER A 26 20.27 -12.01 1.48
CA SER A 26 20.62 -13.25 2.16
C SER A 26 19.86 -14.47 1.63
N TYR A 27 18.78 -14.25 0.90
CA TYR A 27 17.91 -15.30 0.37
C TYR A 27 17.59 -15.04 -1.11
N PRO A 28 17.46 -16.08 -1.92
CA PRO A 28 17.07 -15.97 -3.33
C PRO A 28 15.56 -15.75 -3.44
N PHE A 29 15.10 -14.55 -3.11
CA PHE A 29 13.69 -14.19 -3.28
C PHE A 29 13.40 -13.87 -4.75
N ASP A 30 12.43 -14.54 -5.34
CA ASP A 30 11.94 -14.24 -6.69
C ASP A 30 11.18 -12.93 -6.74
N PHE A 31 10.53 -12.56 -5.63
CA PHE A 31 9.64 -11.41 -5.56
C PHE A 31 9.50 -10.87 -4.14
N ILE A 32 9.62 -9.57 -3.97
CA ILE A 32 9.45 -8.85 -2.71
C ILE A 32 8.40 -7.76 -2.88
N ILE A 33 7.43 -7.75 -1.97
CA ILE A 33 6.45 -6.67 -1.80
C ILE A 33 6.96 -5.74 -0.71
N GLY A 34 7.02 -4.44 -0.99
CA GLY A 34 7.37 -3.42 -0.01
C GLY A 34 6.12 -2.78 0.59
N SER A 35 5.87 -3.01 1.88
CA SER A 35 4.66 -2.53 2.57
C SER A 35 5.00 -1.63 3.76
N THR A 36 4.17 -0.61 3.99
CA THR A 36 4.29 0.29 5.14
C THR A 36 3.18 -0.02 6.13
N HIS A 37 3.54 -0.48 7.34
CA HIS A 37 2.60 -0.84 8.41
C HIS A 37 2.81 -0.02 9.69
N VAL A 38 3.99 0.51 9.91
CA VAL A 38 4.34 1.22 11.16
C VAL A 38 4.65 2.67 10.84
N LEU A 39 4.00 3.56 11.53
CA LEU A 39 4.18 5.01 11.46
C LEU A 39 4.71 5.50 12.81
N GLU A 40 5.75 6.33 12.80
CA GLU A 40 6.27 6.98 14.02
C GLU A 40 6.45 6.03 15.24
N HIS A 41 6.86 4.77 15.03
CA HIS A 41 7.00 3.72 16.03
C HIS A 41 5.71 2.98 16.43
N THR A 42 4.53 3.38 15.94
CA THR A 42 3.25 2.77 16.30
C THR A 42 2.60 2.16 15.05
N ASP A 43 1.96 1.02 15.21
CA ASP A 43 1.12 0.44 14.17
C ASP A 43 -0.28 1.07 14.27
N PRO A 44 -0.77 1.75 13.21
CA PRO A 44 -2.11 2.35 13.19
C PRO A 44 -3.27 1.34 13.29
N TYR A 45 -2.97 0.05 13.27
CA TYR A 45 -3.93 -1.00 13.64
C TYR A 45 -4.43 -0.81 15.08
N TYR A 46 -3.58 -0.27 15.97
CA TYR A 46 -3.92 -0.08 17.38
C TYR A 46 -4.60 1.28 17.61
N PRO A 47 -5.66 1.32 18.45
CA PRO A 47 -6.39 2.56 18.74
C PRO A 47 -5.53 3.70 19.29
N GLU A 48 -4.46 3.39 20.00
CA GLU A 48 -3.55 4.35 20.63
C GLU A 48 -2.93 5.32 19.62
N TYR A 49 -2.72 4.89 18.38
CA TYR A 49 -2.25 5.78 17.31
C TYR A 49 -3.25 6.91 17.06
N TRP A 50 -4.54 6.60 17.09
CA TRP A 50 -5.62 7.52 16.76
C TRP A 50 -6.02 8.45 17.92
N GLU A 51 -5.51 8.21 19.13
CA GLU A 51 -5.69 9.14 20.26
C GLU A 51 -5.00 10.48 20.01
N SER A 52 -3.85 10.47 19.33
CA SER A 52 -3.03 11.64 19.04
C SER A 52 -3.14 12.12 17.59
N HIS A 53 -3.73 11.33 16.67
CA HIS A 53 -3.84 11.67 15.27
C HIS A 53 -5.31 11.73 14.81
N SER A 54 -5.63 12.73 14.00
CA SER A 54 -6.85 12.72 13.20
C SER A 54 -6.70 11.79 12.00
N ALA A 55 -7.82 11.41 11.38
CA ALA A 55 -7.81 10.61 10.14
C ALA A 55 -6.98 11.28 9.03
N ALA A 56 -7.07 12.61 8.90
CA ALA A 56 -6.34 13.38 7.90
C ALA A 56 -4.83 13.39 8.17
N GLU A 57 -4.40 13.62 9.41
CA GLU A 57 -2.99 13.56 9.81
C GLU A 57 -2.41 12.17 9.61
N GLY A 58 -3.14 11.13 10.03
CA GLY A 58 -2.70 9.74 9.84
C GLY A 58 -2.52 9.38 8.37
N MET A 59 -3.46 9.76 7.48
CA MET A 59 -3.34 9.53 6.05
C MET A 59 -2.18 10.30 5.43
N GLN A 60 -1.94 11.55 5.85
CA GLN A 60 -0.81 12.35 5.38
C GLN A 60 0.51 11.68 5.76
N THR A 61 0.71 11.37 7.03
CA THR A 61 1.90 10.69 7.55
C THR A 61 2.12 9.35 6.85
N TYR A 62 1.05 8.60 6.58
CA TYR A 62 1.13 7.33 5.89
C TYR A 62 1.67 7.46 4.46
N PHE A 63 1.11 8.36 3.65
CA PHE A 63 1.61 8.56 2.29
C PHE A 63 3.02 9.17 2.26
N GLU A 64 3.37 10.05 3.19
CA GLU A 64 4.73 10.56 3.34
C GLU A 64 5.72 9.43 3.66
N SER A 65 5.34 8.51 4.55
CA SER A 65 6.14 7.32 4.88
C SER A 65 6.33 6.39 3.70
N ILE A 66 5.30 6.21 2.85
CA ILE A 66 5.44 5.43 1.61
C ILE A 66 6.37 6.13 0.63
N LEU A 67 6.26 7.44 0.45
CA LEU A 67 7.16 8.19 -0.43
C LEU A 67 8.60 8.02 0.03
N GLU A 68 8.86 8.24 1.31
CA GLU A 68 10.18 8.07 1.90
C GLU A 68 10.71 6.63 1.72
N SER A 69 9.87 5.63 1.98
CA SER A 69 10.24 4.23 1.76
C SER A 69 10.56 3.94 0.29
N THR A 70 9.78 4.50 -0.63
CA THR A 70 10.00 4.36 -2.07
C THR A 70 11.31 5.00 -2.54
N GLU A 71 11.74 6.08 -1.90
CA GLU A 71 13.01 6.77 -2.20
C GLU A 71 14.22 6.04 -1.63
N ASN A 72 14.10 5.46 -0.44
CA ASN A 72 15.23 4.91 0.31
C ASN A 72 15.43 3.40 0.12
N TYR A 73 14.37 2.65 -0.23
CA TYR A 73 14.42 1.21 -0.43
C TYR A 73 14.22 0.86 -1.90
N ASN A 74 15.10 0.03 -2.44
CA ASN A 74 15.07 -0.40 -3.84
C ASN A 74 15.02 -1.93 -4.02
N MET A 75 14.87 -2.69 -2.91
CA MET A 75 14.90 -4.14 -2.94
C MET A 75 13.54 -4.81 -3.19
N PHE A 76 12.47 -4.04 -3.32
CA PHE A 76 11.14 -4.58 -3.62
C PHE A 76 10.71 -4.28 -5.05
N GLN A 77 9.88 -5.13 -5.63
CA GLN A 77 9.38 -5.00 -6.99
C GLN A 77 8.06 -4.23 -7.08
N VAL A 78 7.20 -4.35 -6.07
CA VAL A 78 5.93 -3.62 -6.00
C VAL A 78 5.70 -3.03 -4.62
N CYS A 79 5.05 -1.85 -4.59
CA CYS A 79 4.50 -1.29 -3.37
C CYS A 79 3.20 -2.03 -3.03
N GLY A 80 3.14 -2.63 -1.85
CA GLY A 80 1.96 -3.34 -1.35
C GLY A 80 0.84 -2.36 -1.00
N HIS A 81 -0.40 -2.78 -1.16
CA HIS A 81 -1.66 -2.16 -0.70
C HIS A 81 -1.60 -0.65 -0.35
N LEU A 82 -1.27 0.18 -1.33
CA LEU A 82 -0.80 1.57 -1.20
C LEU A 82 -1.67 2.49 -0.34
N ASP A 83 -2.97 2.24 -0.19
CA ASP A 83 -3.88 3.00 0.69
C ASP A 83 -4.47 2.17 1.83
N TYR A 84 -3.75 1.13 2.25
CA TYR A 84 -4.12 0.18 3.28
C TYR A 84 -4.61 0.81 4.60
N LEU A 85 -4.05 1.96 5.00
CA LEU A 85 -4.39 2.63 6.25
C LEU A 85 -5.89 2.95 6.38
N VAL A 86 -6.58 3.11 5.24
CA VAL A 86 -8.03 3.43 5.24
C VAL A 86 -8.87 2.42 6.04
N ARG A 87 -8.41 1.15 6.16
CA ARG A 87 -9.10 0.12 6.95
C ARG A 87 -9.17 0.42 8.44
N TYR A 88 -8.27 1.24 8.96
CA TYR A 88 -8.13 1.52 10.39
C TYR A 88 -8.53 2.93 10.78
N LEU A 89 -8.97 3.74 9.81
CA LEU A 89 -9.47 5.08 10.10
C LEU A 89 -10.57 5.04 11.16
N PRO A 90 -10.57 5.98 12.10
CA PRO A 90 -11.63 6.12 13.09
C PRO A 90 -13.01 6.18 12.42
N GLN A 91 -13.97 5.44 12.95
CA GLN A 91 -15.36 5.45 12.47
C GLN A 91 -16.26 6.43 13.23
N GLU A 92 -15.69 7.12 14.19
CA GLU A 92 -16.37 8.14 14.97
C GLU A 92 -15.49 9.38 15.10
N THR A 93 -16.12 10.54 15.01
CA THR A 93 -15.46 11.82 15.35
C THR A 93 -15.26 11.91 16.87
N LYS A 94 -14.44 12.85 17.32
CA LYS A 94 -14.26 13.14 18.76
C LYS A 94 -15.58 13.51 19.47
N ASN A 95 -16.62 13.89 18.71
CA ASN A 95 -17.96 14.21 19.22
C ASN A 95 -18.93 13.00 19.13
N GLY A 96 -18.47 11.80 18.76
CA GLY A 96 -19.29 10.59 18.66
C GLY A 96 -20.14 10.47 17.38
N GLU A 97 -19.91 11.32 16.39
CA GLU A 97 -20.59 11.22 15.10
C GLU A 97 -19.96 10.11 14.26
N LYS A 98 -20.77 9.22 13.70
CA LYS A 98 -20.30 8.15 12.81
C LYS A 98 -19.83 8.73 11.49
N VAL A 99 -18.62 8.32 11.08
CA VAL A 99 -18.01 8.67 9.79
C VAL A 99 -17.62 7.41 9.04
N PRO A 100 -17.70 7.40 7.70
CA PRO A 100 -17.25 6.26 6.91
C PRO A 100 -15.73 6.11 7.00
N ARG A 101 -15.25 4.87 6.86
CA ARG A 101 -13.82 4.59 6.64
C ARG A 101 -13.45 4.96 5.21
N ASP A 102 -13.19 6.21 4.99
CA ASP A 102 -12.84 6.74 3.67
C ASP A 102 -11.98 8.01 3.81
N TYR A 103 -11.35 8.40 2.71
CA TYR A 103 -10.57 9.63 2.60
C TYR A 103 -10.81 10.29 1.23
N CYS A 104 -10.63 11.60 1.17
CA CYS A 104 -10.73 12.32 -0.09
C CYS A 104 -9.43 12.16 -0.89
N PHE A 105 -9.48 11.44 -2.00
CA PHE A 105 -8.30 11.25 -2.88
C PHE A 105 -7.69 12.58 -3.34
N ALA A 106 -8.51 13.60 -3.58
CA ALA A 106 -8.04 14.89 -4.09
C ALA A 106 -7.04 15.57 -3.13
N ASP A 107 -7.21 15.38 -1.82
CA ASP A 107 -6.35 15.99 -0.80
C ASP A 107 -4.92 15.44 -0.83
N TYR A 108 -4.74 14.20 -1.28
CA TYR A 108 -3.46 13.50 -1.32
C TYR A 108 -2.94 13.24 -2.74
N LYS A 109 -3.66 13.69 -3.77
CA LYS A 109 -3.36 13.38 -5.17
C LYS A 109 -1.93 13.73 -5.58
N GLU A 110 -1.41 14.87 -5.14
CA GLU A 110 -0.04 15.29 -5.46
C GLU A 110 1.00 14.36 -4.83
N LEU A 111 0.81 14.02 -3.56
CA LEU A 111 1.71 13.15 -2.82
C LEU A 111 1.69 11.73 -3.39
N ILE A 112 0.49 11.18 -3.63
CA ILE A 112 0.31 9.89 -4.29
C ILE A 112 0.95 9.91 -5.69
N GLY A 113 0.79 11.02 -6.44
CA GLY A 113 1.41 11.17 -7.75
C GLY A 113 2.94 11.13 -7.70
N LYS A 114 3.58 11.69 -6.67
CA LYS A 114 5.03 11.59 -6.45
C LYS A 114 5.45 10.14 -6.19
N ILE A 115 4.73 9.42 -5.32
CA ILE A 115 4.98 8.00 -5.03
C ILE A 115 4.92 7.17 -6.33
N LEU A 116 3.84 7.31 -7.09
CA LEU A 116 3.63 6.55 -8.32
C LEU A 116 4.69 6.84 -9.38
N LYS A 117 5.05 8.11 -9.58
CA LYS A 117 6.14 8.50 -10.48
C LYS A 117 7.46 7.87 -10.07
N LYS A 118 7.79 7.93 -8.79
CA LYS A 118 9.03 7.36 -8.27
C LYS A 118 9.10 5.84 -8.47
N LEU A 119 7.98 5.13 -8.25
CA LEU A 119 7.88 3.70 -8.54
C LEU A 119 8.11 3.43 -10.02
N ILE A 120 7.40 4.13 -10.91
CA ILE A 120 7.50 3.97 -12.36
C ILE A 120 8.93 4.25 -12.85
N GLU A 121 9.53 5.38 -12.46
CA GLU A 121 10.88 5.79 -12.84
C GLU A 121 11.96 4.78 -12.39
N SER A 122 11.71 4.07 -11.31
CA SER A 122 12.62 3.04 -10.79
C SER A 122 12.33 1.63 -11.28
N GLY A 123 11.41 1.45 -12.24
CA GLY A 123 11.02 0.14 -12.78
C GLY A 123 10.26 -0.73 -11.78
N ARG A 124 9.61 -0.12 -10.80
CA ARG A 124 8.78 -0.79 -9.79
C ARG A 124 7.30 -0.55 -10.06
N GLY A 125 6.47 -1.40 -9.48
CA GLY A 125 5.03 -1.32 -9.65
C GLY A 125 4.25 -1.19 -8.36
N ILE A 126 2.98 -1.52 -8.46
CA ILE A 126 2.04 -1.54 -7.34
C ILE A 126 1.34 -2.90 -7.25
N GLU A 127 0.94 -3.27 -6.05
CA GLU A 127 0.02 -4.38 -5.81
C GLU A 127 -1.43 -3.88 -5.85
N VAL A 128 -2.32 -4.67 -6.44
CA VAL A 128 -3.78 -4.58 -6.23
C VAL A 128 -4.15 -5.64 -5.21
N ASN A 129 -4.35 -5.21 -3.98
CA ASN A 129 -4.65 -6.08 -2.85
C ASN A 129 -6.16 -6.15 -2.64
N THR A 130 -6.71 -7.36 -2.74
CA THR A 130 -8.16 -7.60 -2.69
C THR A 130 -8.69 -7.83 -1.28
N ALA A 131 -7.81 -7.88 -0.26
CA ALA A 131 -8.24 -8.08 1.14
C ALA A 131 -9.21 -6.99 1.62
N ALA A 132 -9.13 -5.77 1.05
CA ALA A 132 -10.07 -4.70 1.35
C ALA A 132 -11.55 -5.13 1.27
N TYR A 133 -11.88 -5.99 0.33
CA TYR A 133 -13.23 -6.51 0.18
C TYR A 133 -13.70 -7.35 1.38
N LYS A 134 -12.80 -8.09 2.03
CA LYS A 134 -13.11 -8.86 3.26
C LYS A 134 -13.45 -7.94 4.44
N TYR A 135 -12.87 -6.75 4.43
CA TYR A 135 -13.10 -5.73 5.47
C TYR A 135 -14.28 -4.81 5.15
N GLY A 136 -15.07 -5.15 4.12
CA GLY A 136 -16.28 -4.43 3.74
C GLY A 136 -16.02 -3.12 2.99
N LEU A 137 -14.81 -2.88 2.53
CA LEU A 137 -14.52 -1.72 1.68
C LEU A 137 -15.06 -1.96 0.25
N PRO A 138 -15.56 -0.93 -0.42
CA PRO A 138 -16.12 -1.07 -1.77
C PRO A 138 -15.06 -1.18 -2.87
N PHE A 139 -13.78 -0.95 -2.54
CA PHE A 139 -12.65 -0.93 -3.45
C PHE A 139 -11.52 -1.87 -2.97
N ALA A 140 -10.59 -2.21 -3.85
CA ALA A 140 -9.32 -2.86 -3.51
C ALA A 140 -8.29 -1.81 -3.00
N HIS A 141 -7.17 -2.27 -2.44
CA HIS A 141 -6.02 -1.40 -2.19
C HIS A 141 -5.02 -1.50 -3.35
N PRO A 142 -4.71 -0.40 -4.02
CA PRO A 142 -5.27 0.92 -3.83
C PRO A 142 -6.65 1.08 -4.50
N ARG A 143 -7.34 2.13 -4.08
CA ARG A 143 -8.64 2.54 -4.64
C ARG A 143 -8.54 2.90 -6.12
N THR A 144 -9.69 2.87 -6.80
CA THR A 144 -9.80 3.04 -8.26
C THR A 144 -9.18 4.34 -8.77
N GLU A 145 -9.26 5.44 -8.03
CA GLU A 145 -8.69 6.73 -8.42
C GLU A 145 -7.17 6.70 -8.50
N ILE A 146 -6.54 5.97 -7.59
CA ILE A 146 -5.08 5.76 -7.61
C ILE A 146 -4.68 4.91 -8.82
N LEU A 147 -5.43 3.85 -9.12
CA LEU A 147 -5.18 3.00 -10.29
C LEU A 147 -5.33 3.78 -11.61
N LYS A 148 -6.34 4.66 -11.71
CA LYS A 148 -6.49 5.58 -12.84
C LYS A 148 -5.29 6.50 -12.99
N LEU A 149 -4.85 7.11 -11.89
CA LEU A 149 -3.68 7.99 -11.90
C LEU A 149 -2.41 7.22 -12.28
N TYR A 150 -2.21 6.00 -11.74
CA TYR A 150 -1.09 5.13 -12.08
C TYR A 150 -1.01 4.87 -13.58
N LYS A 151 -2.12 4.49 -14.18
CA LYS A 151 -2.21 4.27 -15.62
C LYS A 151 -1.96 5.55 -16.43
N GLN A 152 -2.51 6.69 -16.01
CA GLN A 152 -2.29 7.99 -16.67
C GLN A 152 -0.82 8.41 -16.65
N LEU A 153 -0.08 8.01 -15.60
CA LEU A 153 1.36 8.27 -15.46
C LEU A 153 2.24 7.27 -16.24
N GLY A 154 1.63 6.29 -16.93
CA GLY A 154 2.35 5.27 -17.69
C GLY A 154 2.79 4.06 -16.87
N GLY A 155 2.17 3.82 -15.71
CA GLY A 155 2.44 2.64 -14.90
C GLY A 155 1.89 1.36 -15.55
N GLU A 156 2.73 0.33 -15.66
CA GLU A 156 2.41 -0.95 -16.30
C GLU A 156 2.61 -2.15 -15.37
N ILE A 157 3.54 -2.05 -14.41
CA ILE A 157 3.86 -3.15 -13.48
C ILE A 157 2.81 -3.20 -12.38
N LEU A 158 1.97 -4.23 -12.41
CA LEU A 158 0.87 -4.40 -11.47
C LEU A 158 0.72 -5.88 -11.13
N THR A 159 0.63 -6.18 -9.84
CA THR A 159 0.33 -7.54 -9.33
C THR A 159 -1.03 -7.57 -8.65
N ILE A 160 -1.61 -8.76 -8.50
CA ILE A 160 -2.85 -8.96 -7.73
C ILE A 160 -2.54 -9.87 -6.55
N GLY A 161 -2.88 -9.42 -5.35
CA GLY A 161 -2.71 -10.14 -4.10
C GLY A 161 -4.00 -10.24 -3.30
N SER A 162 -4.21 -11.35 -2.57
CA SER A 162 -5.37 -11.50 -1.68
C SER A 162 -5.03 -11.26 -0.21
N ASP A 163 -3.77 -11.10 0.12
CA ASP A 163 -3.29 -10.91 1.50
C ASP A 163 -3.91 -12.00 2.42
N ALA A 164 -3.81 -13.26 1.93
CA ALA A 164 -4.44 -14.39 2.58
C ALA A 164 -3.62 -14.86 3.77
N HIS A 165 -4.23 -14.82 4.96
CA HIS A 165 -3.69 -15.37 6.21
C HIS A 165 -4.35 -16.70 6.59
N ALA A 166 -5.29 -17.19 5.75
CA ALA A 166 -5.98 -18.47 5.87
C ALA A 166 -6.28 -19.02 4.48
N THR A 167 -6.37 -20.33 4.35
CA THR A 167 -6.54 -21.01 3.05
C THR A 167 -7.80 -20.60 2.30
N GLU A 168 -8.89 -20.38 3.03
CA GLU A 168 -10.18 -19.91 2.48
C GLU A 168 -10.12 -18.48 1.89
N HIS A 169 -9.10 -17.73 2.22
CA HIS A 169 -8.88 -16.37 1.70
C HIS A 169 -7.99 -16.31 0.46
N MET A 170 -7.43 -17.45 0.04
CA MET A 170 -6.59 -17.49 -1.15
C MET A 170 -7.39 -17.08 -2.39
N ALA A 171 -6.83 -16.16 -3.17
CA ALA A 171 -7.46 -15.58 -4.36
C ALA A 171 -8.84 -14.93 -4.11
N HIS A 172 -9.18 -14.60 -2.85
CA HIS A 172 -10.43 -13.91 -2.54
C HIS A 172 -10.54 -12.59 -3.33
N GLY A 173 -11.65 -12.40 -4.03
CA GLY A 173 -11.93 -11.16 -4.76
C GLY A 173 -11.14 -10.97 -6.06
N PHE A 174 -10.37 -11.95 -6.54
CA PHE A 174 -9.58 -11.82 -7.78
C PHE A 174 -10.44 -11.53 -8.99
N ALA A 175 -11.57 -12.24 -9.18
CA ALA A 175 -12.47 -11.98 -10.31
C ALA A 175 -12.98 -10.52 -10.31
N ARG A 176 -13.35 -10.00 -9.14
CA ARG A 176 -13.77 -8.60 -8.99
C ARG A 176 -12.65 -7.61 -9.30
N ALA A 177 -11.42 -7.91 -8.89
CA ALA A 177 -10.26 -7.09 -9.21
C ALA A 177 -9.96 -7.12 -10.72
N GLU A 178 -10.05 -8.28 -11.36
CA GLU A 178 -9.88 -8.42 -12.81
C GLU A 178 -10.90 -7.58 -13.58
N GLU A 179 -12.20 -7.72 -13.28
CA GLU A 179 -13.26 -6.91 -13.90
C GLU A 179 -12.99 -5.41 -13.75
N MET A 180 -12.62 -4.98 -12.54
CA MET A 180 -12.28 -3.57 -12.26
C MET A 180 -11.07 -3.12 -13.09
N LEU A 181 -9.99 -3.88 -13.11
CA LEU A 181 -8.79 -3.56 -13.88
C LEU A 181 -9.06 -3.51 -15.39
N CYS A 182 -9.84 -4.46 -15.92
CA CYS A 182 -10.28 -4.45 -17.31
C CYS A 182 -11.10 -3.19 -17.63
N SER A 183 -12.01 -2.80 -16.73
CA SER A 183 -12.82 -1.57 -16.89
C SER A 183 -11.96 -0.30 -16.93
N LEU A 184 -10.83 -0.30 -16.23
CA LEU A 184 -9.84 0.78 -16.25
C LEU A 184 -8.90 0.71 -17.46
N GLY A 185 -9.04 -0.34 -18.28
CA GLY A 185 -8.28 -0.58 -19.51
C GLY A 185 -6.88 -1.16 -19.25
N PHE A 186 -6.61 -1.75 -18.10
CA PHE A 186 -5.45 -2.62 -17.93
C PHE A 186 -5.69 -3.92 -18.71
N ARG A 187 -4.67 -4.40 -19.41
CA ARG A 187 -4.75 -5.62 -20.23
C ARG A 187 -3.86 -6.73 -19.73
N TYR A 188 -2.93 -6.42 -18.85
CA TYR A 188 -1.91 -7.33 -18.34
C TYR A 188 -1.71 -7.07 -16.85
N TYR A 189 -1.27 -8.08 -16.15
CA TYR A 189 -0.67 -8.00 -14.81
C TYR A 189 0.66 -8.75 -14.80
N SER A 190 1.52 -8.38 -13.88
CA SER A 190 2.86 -8.94 -13.78
C SER A 190 2.85 -10.23 -12.97
N VAL A 191 3.57 -11.24 -13.44
CA VAL A 191 3.84 -12.49 -12.72
C VAL A 191 5.35 -12.64 -12.65
N TYR A 192 5.88 -12.79 -11.45
CA TYR A 192 7.29 -13.00 -11.20
C TYR A 192 7.55 -14.51 -11.12
N ARG A 193 8.50 -15.00 -11.94
CA ARG A 193 8.95 -16.38 -12.00
C ARG A 193 10.46 -16.38 -12.14
N GLU A 194 11.10 -17.49 -11.70
CA GLU A 194 12.51 -17.77 -11.99
C GLU A 194 12.81 -17.73 -13.49
#